data_5c8dae95d94bb570ec0a2fade91fb566
#
_entry.id   5c8dae95d94bb570ec0a2fade91fb566
#
_cell.length_a   1.000
_cell.length_b   1.000
_cell.length_c   1.000
_cell.angle_alpha   90.00
_cell.angle_beta   90.00
_cell.angle_gamma   90.00
#
_symmetry.space_group_name_H-M   'P 1'
#
loop_
_entity.id
_entity.type
_entity.pdbx_description
1 polymer ?
#
loop_
_entity_poly.entity_id
_entity_poly.type
_entity_poly.pdbx_seq_one_letter_code
_entity_poly.pdbx_strand_id
1 'polypeptide(L)'
;NLQRLDGPVRGNGKIIQELEGDFRGAGWNVIKLVWGGYWDPLLAADKEGILRKVMEDSVDGEYQAYKAHDGKFVRDYFFGKHPKLLEMVARMSDEDIWRLNRGGHDPHKVYAAFDSASKHVGRPTVILAKTIKGYGMGQVGQAKNPTHQQKKLDIDSIREFRDRFAIPIPDDQLEKVPYFKPAEDSPEMKYLHERRKALGGYLPRRRQKADEHLTVPKLDVFKAVLDPTAEGREISTTQSFVRVLNQILRDKEIGPRVVPILVDESRTFGMEGLFRQIGIYTPDGQKYTPVDKDQVMYYREAADGQLLQEGINEAGGMSSWIAAATSYSTNNRIMVPFYIYYSMFGFQRIGDLCWAAGDMLARGFLLGGTAGR
;
A
#
# COMPACT_ATOMS: atom_id res chain seq x y z
N ASN A 1 -4.93 -5.19 -13.39
CA ASN A 1 -5.71 -5.52 -14.59
C ASN A 1 -7.14 -5.01 -14.43
N LEU A 2 -7.92 -5.06 -15.52
CA LEU A 2 -9.30 -4.57 -15.57
C LEU A 2 -10.34 -5.67 -15.29
N GLN A 3 -9.92 -6.81 -14.80
CA GLN A 3 -10.76 -7.97 -14.57
C GLN A 3 -10.78 -8.40 -13.11
N ARG A 4 -11.95 -8.75 -12.61
CA ARG A 4 -12.17 -9.57 -11.43
C ARG A 4 -12.25 -11.06 -11.84
N LEU A 5 -12.87 -11.92 -11.03
CA LEU A 5 -12.89 -13.37 -11.31
C LEU A 5 -13.75 -13.69 -12.53
N ASP A 6 -14.96 -13.16 -12.61
CA ASP A 6 -15.98 -13.54 -13.60
C ASP A 6 -16.11 -12.56 -14.77
N GLY A 7 -15.42 -11.42 -14.72
CA GLY A 7 -15.58 -10.40 -15.76
C GLY A 7 -14.80 -9.12 -15.45
N PRO A 8 -15.08 -8.02 -16.16
CA PRO A 8 -14.41 -6.75 -15.92
C PRO A 8 -14.78 -6.16 -14.55
N VAL A 9 -13.85 -5.40 -13.97
CA VAL A 9 -14.08 -4.70 -12.69
C VAL A 9 -15.21 -3.68 -12.82
N ARG A 10 -15.18 -2.88 -13.87
CA ARG A 10 -16.15 -1.84 -14.17
C ARG A 10 -16.64 -1.95 -15.63
N GLY A 11 -17.33 -3.01 -16.02
CA GLY A 11 -17.71 -3.28 -17.40
C GLY A 11 -18.01 -2.04 -18.26
N ASN A 12 -18.98 -1.23 -17.84
CA ASN A 12 -19.39 0.03 -18.50
C ASN A 12 -18.72 1.27 -17.90
N GLY A 13 -17.75 1.13 -16.99
CA GLY A 13 -17.04 2.21 -16.34
C GLY A 13 -15.54 2.18 -16.64
N LYS A 14 -14.78 2.95 -15.86
CA LYS A 14 -13.34 3.19 -16.04
C LYS A 14 -12.65 3.23 -14.68
N ILE A 15 -12.28 2.06 -14.18
CA ILE A 15 -11.72 1.92 -12.82
C ILE A 15 -10.46 2.75 -12.57
N ILE A 16 -9.61 2.95 -13.59
CA ILE A 16 -8.37 3.74 -13.41
C ILE A 16 -8.70 5.20 -13.13
N GLN A 17 -9.71 5.77 -13.79
CA GLN A 17 -10.15 7.14 -13.55
C GLN A 17 -10.82 7.28 -12.18
N GLU A 18 -11.60 6.30 -11.76
CA GLU A 18 -12.18 6.27 -10.42
C GLU A 18 -11.07 6.26 -9.35
N LEU A 19 -10.13 5.32 -9.43
CA LEU A 19 -9.01 5.24 -8.51
C LEU A 19 -8.11 6.49 -8.53
N GLU A 20 -7.88 7.08 -9.71
CA GLU A 20 -7.15 8.35 -9.79
C GLU A 20 -7.85 9.44 -8.98
N GLY A 21 -9.18 9.55 -9.11
CA GLY A 21 -9.99 10.51 -8.37
C GLY A 21 -9.88 10.30 -6.86
N ASP A 22 -10.02 9.05 -6.41
CA ASP A 22 -9.96 8.68 -5.00
C ASP A 22 -8.60 9.02 -4.37
N PHE A 23 -7.50 8.61 -5.00
CA PHE A 23 -6.16 8.88 -4.49
C PHE A 23 -5.80 10.37 -4.54
N ARG A 24 -6.17 11.08 -5.63
CA ARG A 24 -5.94 12.54 -5.69
C ARG A 24 -6.76 13.28 -4.63
N GLY A 25 -8.02 12.87 -4.42
CA GLY A 25 -8.88 13.43 -3.38
C GLY A 25 -8.31 13.22 -1.97
N ALA A 26 -7.62 12.12 -1.75
CA ALA A 26 -6.90 11.83 -0.51
C ALA A 26 -5.50 12.49 -0.42
N GLY A 27 -5.12 13.33 -1.37
CA GLY A 27 -3.86 14.08 -1.35
C GLY A 27 -2.63 13.33 -1.87
N TRP A 28 -2.80 12.15 -2.48
CA TRP A 28 -1.68 11.38 -3.04
C TRP A 28 -1.16 11.96 -4.36
N ASN A 29 0.12 11.81 -4.62
CA ASN A 29 0.67 11.92 -5.96
C ASN A 29 0.30 10.67 -6.77
N VAL A 30 -0.30 10.88 -7.96
CA VAL A 30 -0.78 9.76 -8.80
C VAL A 30 -0.02 9.73 -10.12
N ILE A 31 0.62 8.60 -10.40
CA ILE A 31 1.25 8.30 -11.69
C ILE A 31 0.40 7.25 -12.38
N LYS A 32 -0.15 7.58 -13.57
CA LYS A 32 -0.89 6.62 -14.40
C LYS A 32 0.00 6.00 -15.45
N LEU A 33 0.14 4.69 -15.41
CA LEU A 33 0.92 3.91 -16.36
C LEU A 33 -0.03 3.10 -17.25
N VAL A 34 -0.65 3.78 -18.22
CA VAL A 34 -1.77 3.24 -19.00
C VAL A 34 -1.30 2.64 -20.32
N TRP A 35 -0.51 3.37 -21.09
CA TRP A 35 -0.10 3.01 -22.46
C TRP A 35 1.38 2.68 -22.53
N GLY A 36 1.71 1.60 -23.23
CA GLY A 36 3.10 1.24 -23.54
C GLY A 36 3.71 2.13 -24.60
N GLY A 37 5.05 2.09 -24.76
CA GLY A 37 5.80 2.97 -25.64
C GLY A 37 5.42 2.89 -27.12
N TYR A 38 4.93 1.75 -27.58
CA TYR A 38 4.45 1.64 -28.98
C TYR A 38 3.23 2.52 -29.30
N TRP A 39 2.51 3.01 -28.29
CA TRP A 39 1.45 4.00 -28.47
C TRP A 39 1.98 5.42 -28.64
N ASP A 40 3.20 5.71 -28.23
CA ASP A 40 3.72 7.10 -28.20
C ASP A 40 3.77 7.75 -29.58
N PRO A 41 4.17 7.07 -30.66
CA PRO A 41 4.12 7.66 -32.00
C PRO A 41 2.70 7.99 -32.47
N LEU A 42 1.73 7.13 -32.16
CA LEU A 42 0.32 7.36 -32.51
C LEU A 42 -0.25 8.52 -31.71
N LEU A 43 0.04 8.59 -30.42
CA LEU A 43 -0.37 9.71 -29.55
C LEU A 43 0.28 11.03 -29.99
N ALA A 44 1.55 11.00 -30.42
CA ALA A 44 2.22 12.18 -30.95
C ALA A 44 1.64 12.66 -32.29
N ALA A 45 1.13 11.73 -33.11
CA ALA A 45 0.48 12.03 -34.38
C ALA A 45 -0.97 12.54 -34.22
N ASP A 46 -1.60 12.32 -33.07
CA ASP A 46 -3.00 12.70 -32.80
C ASP A 46 -3.15 14.20 -32.52
N LYS A 47 -2.99 15.01 -33.55
CA LYS A 47 -3.06 16.48 -33.45
C LYS A 47 -4.46 17.01 -33.14
N GLU A 48 -5.48 16.29 -33.57
CA GLU A 48 -6.89 16.65 -33.36
C GLU A 48 -7.48 16.04 -32.06
N GLY A 49 -6.74 15.17 -31.36
CA GLY A 49 -7.18 14.54 -30.13
C GLY A 49 -8.24 13.44 -30.33
N ILE A 50 -8.42 12.95 -31.58
CA ILE A 50 -9.41 11.92 -31.89
C ILE A 50 -9.07 10.59 -31.26
N LEU A 51 -7.79 10.18 -31.34
CA LEU A 51 -7.30 8.96 -30.69
C LEU A 51 -7.51 9.04 -29.18
N ARG A 52 -7.10 10.15 -28.58
CA ARG A 52 -7.29 10.40 -27.14
C ARG A 52 -8.76 10.30 -26.77
N LYS A 53 -9.65 10.95 -27.53
CA LYS A 53 -11.09 10.90 -27.27
C LYS A 53 -11.63 9.47 -27.31
N VAL A 54 -11.29 8.69 -28.33
CA VAL A 54 -11.72 7.29 -28.42
C VAL A 54 -11.15 6.46 -27.26
N MET A 55 -9.91 6.70 -26.84
CA MET A 55 -9.33 6.08 -25.66
C MET A 55 -10.08 6.46 -24.37
N GLU A 56 -10.45 7.71 -24.23
CA GLU A 56 -11.20 8.21 -23.08
C GLU A 56 -12.66 7.72 -23.06
N ASP A 57 -13.30 7.58 -24.21
CA ASP A 57 -14.67 7.09 -24.32
C ASP A 57 -14.79 5.56 -24.15
N SER A 58 -13.75 4.82 -24.47
CA SER A 58 -13.74 3.34 -24.35
C SER A 58 -13.82 2.89 -22.90
N VAL A 59 -14.74 1.97 -22.61
CA VAL A 59 -14.97 1.41 -21.27
C VAL A 59 -14.09 0.20 -20.99
N ASP A 60 -14.00 -0.21 -19.72
CA ASP A 60 -13.12 -1.30 -19.30
C ASP A 60 -13.47 -2.64 -19.95
N GLY A 61 -14.75 -2.90 -20.22
CA GLY A 61 -15.19 -4.10 -20.94
C GLY A 61 -14.68 -4.16 -22.38
N GLU A 62 -14.67 -3.02 -23.11
CA GLU A 62 -14.07 -2.94 -24.43
C GLU A 62 -12.55 -3.15 -24.37
N TYR A 63 -11.88 -2.54 -23.40
CA TYR A 63 -10.44 -2.73 -23.21
C TYR A 63 -10.05 -4.16 -22.89
N GLN A 64 -10.91 -4.91 -22.20
CA GLN A 64 -10.72 -6.34 -22.01
C GLN A 64 -10.84 -7.08 -23.36
N ALA A 65 -11.90 -6.80 -24.12
CA ALA A 65 -12.14 -7.42 -25.43
C ALA A 65 -10.97 -7.19 -26.40
N TYR A 66 -10.43 -5.97 -26.48
CA TYR A 66 -9.27 -5.63 -27.33
C TYR A 66 -8.00 -6.44 -27.04
N LYS A 67 -7.89 -7.08 -25.88
CA LYS A 67 -6.75 -7.94 -25.55
C LYS A 67 -7.09 -9.42 -25.43
N ALA A 68 -8.38 -9.76 -25.45
CA ALA A 68 -8.86 -11.13 -25.56
C ALA A 68 -8.95 -11.62 -27.03
N HIS A 69 -8.94 -10.68 -27.97
CA HIS A 69 -8.99 -10.93 -29.42
C HIS A 69 -7.68 -10.50 -30.11
N ASP A 70 -7.62 -10.66 -31.43
CA ASP A 70 -6.47 -10.37 -32.27
C ASP A 70 -6.38 -8.88 -32.69
N GLY A 71 -5.36 -8.57 -33.48
CA GLY A 71 -5.13 -7.21 -33.98
C GLY A 71 -6.18 -6.77 -34.99
N LYS A 72 -6.74 -7.71 -35.77
CA LYS A 72 -7.84 -7.41 -36.69
C LYS A 72 -9.07 -6.91 -35.93
N PHE A 73 -9.42 -7.57 -34.82
CA PHE A 73 -10.50 -7.12 -33.97
C PHE A 73 -10.24 -5.70 -33.41
N VAL A 74 -9.01 -5.42 -32.99
CA VAL A 74 -8.66 -4.07 -32.49
C VAL A 74 -8.75 -3.04 -33.62
N ARG A 75 -8.30 -3.38 -34.83
CA ARG A 75 -8.45 -2.50 -36.00
C ARG A 75 -9.92 -2.17 -36.27
N ASP A 76 -10.78 -3.19 -36.33
CA ASP A 76 -12.17 -3.03 -36.71
C ASP A 76 -12.99 -2.31 -35.61
N TYR A 77 -12.79 -2.66 -34.35
CA TYR A 77 -13.66 -2.21 -33.25
C TYR A 77 -13.10 -1.04 -32.43
N PHE A 78 -11.79 -0.80 -32.44
CA PHE A 78 -11.19 0.35 -31.79
C PHE A 78 -10.86 1.46 -32.80
N PHE A 79 -9.97 1.18 -33.75
CA PHE A 79 -9.60 2.17 -34.77
C PHE A 79 -10.74 2.44 -35.76
N GLY A 80 -11.59 1.46 -36.01
CA GLY A 80 -12.79 1.59 -36.84
C GLY A 80 -13.86 2.53 -36.28
N LYS A 81 -13.75 2.95 -35.02
CA LYS A 81 -14.65 3.98 -34.45
C LYS A 81 -14.57 5.34 -35.16
N HIS A 82 -13.48 5.62 -35.87
CA HIS A 82 -13.33 6.86 -36.63
C HIS A 82 -12.43 6.68 -37.86
N PRO A 83 -12.82 7.21 -39.06
CA PRO A 83 -12.04 7.05 -40.30
C PRO A 83 -10.57 7.48 -40.17
N LYS A 84 -10.28 8.61 -39.54
CA LYS A 84 -8.90 9.10 -39.32
C LYS A 84 -8.06 8.15 -38.46
N LEU A 85 -8.63 7.37 -37.61
CA LEU A 85 -7.88 6.36 -36.83
C LEU A 85 -7.52 5.17 -37.72
N LEU A 86 -8.38 4.76 -38.66
CA LEU A 86 -8.03 3.76 -39.65
C LEU A 86 -6.89 4.23 -40.57
N GLU A 87 -6.93 5.52 -41.01
CA GLU A 87 -5.84 6.14 -41.77
C GLU A 87 -4.52 6.13 -40.98
N MET A 88 -4.59 6.47 -39.67
CA MET A 88 -3.43 6.52 -38.78
C MET A 88 -2.70 5.16 -38.71
N VAL A 89 -3.41 4.06 -38.76
CA VAL A 89 -2.87 2.69 -38.68
C VAL A 89 -2.87 1.94 -40.00
N ALA A 90 -3.11 2.61 -41.14
CA ALA A 90 -3.24 1.99 -42.44
C ALA A 90 -2.00 1.18 -42.89
N ARG A 91 -0.80 1.58 -42.42
CA ARG A 91 0.46 0.91 -42.73
C ARG A 91 0.89 -0.13 -41.68
N MET A 92 0.16 -0.26 -40.60
CA MET A 92 0.45 -1.25 -39.55
C MET A 92 -0.21 -2.57 -39.89
N SER A 93 0.48 -3.67 -39.71
CA SER A 93 -0.11 -5.00 -39.74
C SER A 93 -1.06 -5.22 -38.55
N ASP A 94 -1.91 -6.24 -38.60
CA ASP A 94 -2.74 -6.59 -37.44
C ASP A 94 -1.87 -7.05 -36.27
N GLU A 95 -0.73 -7.68 -36.54
CA GLU A 95 0.24 -8.03 -35.50
C GLU A 95 0.85 -6.79 -34.83
N ASP A 96 1.19 -5.76 -35.59
CA ASP A 96 1.70 -4.49 -35.04
C ASP A 96 0.65 -3.83 -34.13
N ILE A 97 -0.62 -3.82 -34.54
CA ILE A 97 -1.72 -3.31 -33.75
C ILE A 97 -1.90 -4.15 -32.46
N TRP A 98 -1.77 -5.47 -32.55
CA TRP A 98 -1.87 -6.34 -31.37
C TRP A 98 -0.71 -6.10 -30.37
N ARG A 99 0.48 -5.73 -30.86
CA ARG A 99 1.65 -5.37 -30.05
C ARG A 99 1.49 -4.06 -29.29
N LEU A 100 0.53 -3.20 -29.63
CA LEU A 100 0.21 -1.99 -28.87
C LEU A 100 -0.20 -2.37 -27.44
N ASN A 101 0.75 -2.30 -26.52
CA ASN A 101 0.65 -2.88 -25.19
C ASN A 101 0.16 -1.89 -24.13
N ARG A 102 -0.17 -2.42 -22.94
CA ARG A 102 -0.48 -1.61 -21.75
C ARG A 102 0.81 -1.17 -21.06
N GLY A 103 0.77 0.00 -20.43
CA GLY A 103 1.94 0.60 -19.79
C GLY A 103 2.52 -0.23 -18.65
N GLY A 104 1.68 -0.96 -17.91
CA GLY A 104 2.14 -1.85 -16.86
C GLY A 104 2.94 -3.08 -17.35
N HIS A 105 2.97 -3.32 -18.68
CA HIS A 105 3.80 -4.35 -19.33
C HIS A 105 4.94 -3.75 -20.16
N ASP A 106 5.21 -2.46 -20.03
CA ASP A 106 6.33 -1.78 -20.67
C ASP A 106 7.45 -1.55 -19.65
N PRO A 107 8.57 -2.29 -19.73
CA PRO A 107 9.64 -2.19 -18.73
C PRO A 107 10.22 -0.77 -18.58
N HIS A 108 10.36 -0.03 -19.69
CA HIS A 108 10.91 1.32 -19.66
C HIS A 108 9.97 2.29 -18.93
N LYS A 109 8.68 2.23 -19.23
CA LYS A 109 7.67 3.07 -18.57
C LYS A 109 7.46 2.68 -17.11
N VAL A 110 7.52 1.39 -16.78
CA VAL A 110 7.50 0.91 -15.40
C VAL A 110 8.70 1.47 -14.62
N TYR A 111 9.91 1.33 -15.18
CA TYR A 111 11.11 1.88 -14.55
C TYR A 111 10.99 3.39 -14.32
N ALA A 112 10.61 4.15 -15.35
CA ALA A 112 10.45 5.60 -15.25
C ALA A 112 9.41 6.02 -14.18
N ALA A 113 8.30 5.28 -14.07
CA ALA A 113 7.28 5.54 -13.06
C ALA A 113 7.82 5.32 -11.64
N PHE A 114 8.54 4.23 -11.40
CA PHE A 114 9.17 3.96 -10.10
C PHE A 114 10.29 4.93 -9.78
N ASP A 115 11.13 5.30 -10.76
CA ASP A 115 12.17 6.31 -10.57
C ASP A 115 11.56 7.66 -10.17
N SER A 116 10.52 8.10 -10.87
CA SER A 116 9.79 9.33 -10.52
C SER A 116 9.15 9.25 -9.13
N ALA A 117 8.52 8.12 -8.79
CA ALA A 117 7.90 7.92 -7.48
C ALA A 117 8.92 7.96 -6.35
N SER A 118 10.10 7.34 -6.54
CA SER A 118 11.16 7.30 -5.52
C SER A 118 11.82 8.66 -5.24
N LYS A 119 11.74 9.59 -6.19
CA LYS A 119 12.26 10.96 -6.08
C LYS A 119 11.22 11.95 -5.56
N HIS A 120 9.94 11.58 -5.56
CA HIS A 120 8.87 12.46 -5.11
C HIS A 120 8.89 12.61 -3.60
N VAL A 121 8.76 13.84 -3.12
CA VAL A 121 8.74 14.19 -1.69
C VAL A 121 7.47 14.95 -1.32
N GLY A 122 7.12 14.99 -0.06
CA GLY A 122 6.03 15.78 0.50
C GLY A 122 4.68 15.06 0.58
N ARG A 123 4.47 13.99 -0.22
CA ARG A 123 3.25 13.16 -0.16
C ARG A 123 3.52 11.76 -0.71
N PRO A 124 2.76 10.76 -0.32
CA PRO A 124 2.91 9.41 -0.86
C PRO A 124 2.54 9.37 -2.34
N THR A 125 3.15 8.44 -3.08
CA THR A 125 2.89 8.23 -4.50
C THR A 125 2.22 6.88 -4.73
N VAL A 126 1.14 6.88 -5.52
CA VAL A 126 0.54 5.65 -6.07
C VAL A 126 0.82 5.56 -7.57
N ILE A 127 1.21 4.38 -8.03
CA ILE A 127 1.37 4.06 -9.44
C ILE A 127 0.20 3.18 -9.88
N LEU A 128 -0.68 3.72 -10.70
CA LEU A 128 -1.80 2.98 -11.29
C LEU A 128 -1.35 2.34 -12.60
N ALA A 129 -0.84 1.12 -12.50
CA ALA A 129 -0.29 0.38 -13.63
C ALA A 129 -1.37 -0.45 -14.32
N LYS A 130 -1.73 -0.12 -15.56
CA LYS A 130 -2.68 -0.89 -16.38
C LYS A 130 -2.00 -2.13 -16.92
N THR A 131 -2.50 -3.31 -16.53
CA THR A 131 -2.00 -4.62 -16.92
C THR A 131 -3.10 -5.46 -17.60
N ILE A 132 -2.73 -6.66 -18.05
CA ILE A 132 -3.64 -7.63 -18.64
C ILE A 132 -3.62 -8.89 -17.77
N LYS A 133 -4.79 -9.37 -17.34
CA LYS A 133 -4.89 -10.65 -16.63
C LYS A 133 -4.48 -11.78 -17.57
N GLY A 134 -3.61 -12.68 -17.07
CA GLY A 134 -3.08 -13.76 -17.92
C GLY A 134 -2.12 -13.28 -19.01
N TYR A 135 -1.42 -12.14 -18.80
CA TYR A 135 -0.46 -11.64 -19.77
C TYR A 135 0.57 -12.70 -20.16
N GLY A 136 0.72 -12.93 -21.46
CA GLY A 136 1.62 -13.94 -22.00
C GLY A 136 0.97 -15.30 -22.23
N MET A 137 -0.20 -15.61 -21.67
CA MET A 137 -0.87 -16.90 -21.83
C MET A 137 -1.50 -17.12 -23.22
N GLY A 138 -1.26 -16.21 -24.17
CA GLY A 138 -1.76 -16.35 -25.54
C GLY A 138 -3.29 -16.47 -25.63
N GLN A 139 -3.74 -17.21 -26.63
CA GLN A 139 -5.18 -17.38 -26.92
C GLN A 139 -5.95 -18.14 -25.84
N VAL A 140 -5.31 -18.94 -25.02
CA VAL A 140 -5.99 -19.78 -24.01
C VAL A 140 -6.34 -19.00 -22.75
N GLY A 141 -5.62 -17.89 -22.43
CA GLY A 141 -5.79 -17.23 -21.13
C GLY A 141 -5.73 -15.72 -21.14
N GLN A 142 -5.03 -15.09 -22.09
CA GLN A 142 -4.82 -13.65 -22.03
C GLN A 142 -6.14 -12.87 -22.13
N ALA A 143 -6.45 -12.08 -21.10
CA ALA A 143 -7.67 -11.29 -20.94
C ALA A 143 -8.99 -12.10 -20.96
N LYS A 144 -8.94 -13.40 -20.89
CA LYS A 144 -10.11 -14.29 -20.88
C LYS A 144 -10.70 -14.38 -19.47
N ASN A 145 -12.03 -14.54 -19.37
CA ASN A 145 -12.69 -14.69 -18.06
C ASN A 145 -12.27 -15.96 -17.31
N PRO A 146 -12.11 -17.16 -18.00
CA PRO A 146 -11.68 -18.37 -17.31
C PRO A 146 -10.24 -18.36 -16.78
N THR A 147 -9.45 -17.33 -17.08
CA THR A 147 -8.02 -17.27 -16.72
C THR A 147 -7.76 -17.52 -15.24
N HIS A 148 -8.66 -17.08 -14.36
CA HIS A 148 -8.49 -17.30 -12.92
C HIS A 148 -8.52 -18.79 -12.53
N GLN A 149 -9.24 -19.59 -13.27
CA GLN A 149 -9.39 -21.04 -13.03
C GLN A 149 -8.42 -21.89 -13.86
N GLN A 150 -7.61 -21.26 -14.72
CA GLN A 150 -6.66 -21.97 -15.58
C GLN A 150 -5.57 -22.64 -14.73
N LYS A 151 -5.57 -23.97 -14.68
CA LYS A 151 -4.64 -24.76 -13.87
C LYS A 151 -3.45 -25.29 -14.66
N LYS A 152 -3.63 -25.53 -15.96
CA LYS A 152 -2.61 -26.10 -16.85
C LYS A 152 -2.68 -25.40 -18.19
N LEU A 153 -1.54 -25.24 -18.83
CA LEU A 153 -1.40 -24.87 -20.24
C LEU A 153 -1.04 -26.13 -21.03
N ASP A 154 -1.52 -26.24 -22.27
CA ASP A 154 -1.01 -27.22 -23.21
C ASP A 154 0.39 -26.86 -23.67
N ILE A 155 1.06 -27.81 -24.33
CA ILE A 155 2.48 -27.66 -24.72
C ILE A 155 2.66 -26.53 -25.74
N ASP A 156 1.69 -26.27 -26.60
CA ASP A 156 1.77 -25.23 -27.62
C ASP A 156 1.65 -23.85 -26.97
N SER A 157 0.78 -23.69 -25.99
CA SER A 157 0.66 -22.47 -25.18
C SER A 157 1.93 -22.20 -24.36
N ILE A 158 2.57 -23.25 -23.81
CA ILE A 158 3.86 -23.13 -23.11
C ILE A 158 4.96 -22.70 -24.08
N ARG A 159 4.96 -23.27 -25.30
CA ARG A 159 5.93 -22.88 -26.35
C ARG A 159 5.72 -21.42 -26.77
N GLU A 160 4.47 -20.99 -27.00
CA GLU A 160 4.16 -19.58 -27.32
C GLU A 160 4.63 -18.64 -26.22
N PHE A 161 4.42 -19.00 -24.95
CA PHE A 161 4.89 -18.22 -23.80
C PHE A 161 6.42 -18.13 -23.76
N ARG A 162 7.14 -19.27 -23.91
CA ARG A 162 8.58 -19.32 -23.94
C ARG A 162 9.14 -18.43 -25.06
N ASP A 163 8.62 -18.56 -26.27
CA ASP A 163 9.10 -17.84 -27.45
C ASP A 163 8.82 -16.33 -27.31
N ARG A 164 7.66 -15.97 -26.85
CA ARG A 164 7.27 -14.58 -26.59
C ARG A 164 8.22 -13.86 -25.62
N PHE A 165 8.68 -14.55 -24.60
CA PHE A 165 9.56 -13.99 -23.57
C PHE A 165 11.03 -14.37 -23.79
N ALA A 166 11.36 -15.00 -24.92
CA ALA A 166 12.71 -15.44 -25.26
C ALA A 166 13.39 -16.24 -24.13
N ILE A 167 12.63 -17.12 -23.46
CA ILE A 167 13.15 -17.96 -22.39
C ILE A 167 13.97 -19.07 -23.01
N PRO A 168 15.26 -19.25 -22.68
CA PRO A 168 16.16 -20.18 -23.35
C PRO A 168 15.98 -21.64 -22.84
N ILE A 169 14.79 -22.19 -23.03
CA ILE A 169 14.46 -23.58 -22.70
C ILE A 169 14.22 -24.32 -24.01
N PRO A 170 14.96 -25.42 -24.29
CA PRO A 170 14.80 -26.20 -25.51
C PRO A 170 13.47 -26.97 -25.53
N ASP A 171 12.99 -27.32 -26.73
CA ASP A 171 11.69 -27.94 -26.94
C ASP A 171 11.49 -29.26 -26.20
N ASP A 172 12.55 -30.08 -26.13
CA ASP A 172 12.53 -31.37 -25.42
C ASP A 172 12.41 -31.26 -23.88
N GLN A 173 12.50 -30.06 -23.35
CA GLN A 173 12.35 -29.79 -21.93
C GLN A 173 11.05 -29.06 -21.56
N LEU A 174 10.27 -28.60 -22.54
CA LEU A 174 9.08 -27.79 -22.30
C LEU A 174 8.03 -28.50 -21.42
N GLU A 175 7.82 -29.79 -21.61
CA GLU A 175 6.87 -30.58 -20.80
C GLU A 175 7.23 -30.64 -19.31
N LYS A 176 8.53 -30.51 -18.99
CA LYS A 176 9.03 -30.52 -17.61
C LYS A 176 8.87 -29.17 -16.91
N VAL A 177 8.56 -28.12 -17.68
CA VAL A 177 8.46 -26.74 -17.18
C VAL A 177 9.59 -26.38 -16.20
N PRO A 178 10.86 -26.51 -16.61
CA PRO A 178 11.99 -26.30 -15.69
C PRO A 178 12.09 -24.83 -15.29
N TYR A 179 12.58 -24.57 -14.08
CA TYR A 179 12.91 -23.22 -13.67
C TYR A 179 14.10 -22.71 -14.45
N PHE A 180 13.94 -21.54 -15.05
CA PHE A 180 15.03 -20.82 -15.68
C PHE A 180 15.67 -19.86 -14.68
N LYS A 181 16.99 -19.93 -14.56
CA LYS A 181 17.81 -18.97 -13.84
C LYS A 181 18.92 -18.47 -14.77
N PRO A 182 19.08 -17.14 -14.98
CA PRO A 182 20.20 -16.61 -15.72
C PRO A 182 21.55 -17.01 -15.10
N ALA A 183 22.60 -17.07 -15.91
CA ALA A 183 23.95 -17.34 -15.40
C ALA A 183 24.40 -16.26 -14.40
N GLU A 184 25.11 -16.66 -13.35
CA GLU A 184 25.54 -15.75 -12.27
C GLU A 184 26.43 -14.59 -12.77
N ASP A 185 27.14 -14.82 -13.85
CA ASP A 185 28.01 -13.82 -14.52
C ASP A 185 27.30 -13.00 -15.59
N SER A 186 26.00 -13.24 -15.83
CA SER A 186 25.20 -12.46 -16.78
C SER A 186 25.04 -11.01 -16.34
N PRO A 187 24.86 -10.06 -17.28
CA PRO A 187 24.66 -8.65 -16.94
C PRO A 187 23.47 -8.42 -16.00
N GLU A 188 22.40 -9.17 -16.18
CA GLU A 188 21.18 -9.07 -15.38
C GLU A 188 21.43 -9.48 -13.93
N MET A 189 22.16 -10.59 -13.73
CA MET A 189 22.47 -11.07 -12.39
C MET A 189 23.46 -10.15 -11.67
N LYS A 190 24.49 -9.67 -12.36
CA LYS A 190 25.42 -8.65 -11.82
C LYS A 190 24.68 -7.40 -11.37
N TYR A 191 23.82 -6.85 -12.23
CA TYR A 191 22.99 -5.69 -11.88
C TYR A 191 22.10 -5.95 -10.68
N LEU A 192 21.40 -7.10 -10.65
CA LEU A 192 20.54 -7.48 -9.54
C LEU A 192 21.32 -7.56 -8.21
N HIS A 193 22.47 -8.23 -8.23
CA HIS A 193 23.31 -8.38 -7.03
C HIS A 193 23.85 -7.05 -6.52
N GLU A 194 24.32 -6.19 -7.41
CA GLU A 194 24.82 -4.85 -7.07
C GLU A 194 23.71 -3.99 -6.43
N ARG A 195 22.53 -3.95 -7.05
CA ARG A 195 21.39 -3.22 -6.50
C ARG A 195 20.95 -3.77 -5.13
N ARG A 196 20.85 -5.07 -5.00
CA ARG A 196 20.48 -5.71 -3.72
C ARG A 196 21.52 -5.46 -2.63
N LYS A 197 22.79 -5.53 -2.96
CA LYS A 197 23.88 -5.21 -2.03
C LYS A 197 23.82 -3.75 -1.57
N ALA A 198 23.61 -2.81 -2.49
CA ALA A 198 23.45 -1.40 -2.16
C ALA A 198 22.27 -1.10 -1.24
N LEU A 199 21.22 -1.93 -1.28
CA LEU A 199 20.03 -1.86 -0.42
C LEU A 199 20.17 -2.66 0.90
N GLY A 200 21.37 -3.13 1.24
CA GLY A 200 21.61 -3.90 2.47
C GLY A 200 21.43 -5.41 2.34
N GLY A 201 21.30 -5.94 1.15
CA GLY A 201 21.20 -7.38 0.86
C GLY A 201 19.87 -7.82 0.28
N TYR A 202 19.72 -9.14 0.14
CA TYR A 202 18.48 -9.75 -0.34
C TYR A 202 17.42 -9.65 0.72
N LEU A 203 16.17 -9.78 0.39
CA LEU A 203 14.98 -9.63 1.21
C LEU A 203 15.23 -9.22 2.67
N PRO A 204 14.59 -8.18 3.19
CA PRO A 204 14.83 -7.75 4.56
C PRO A 204 14.68 -8.96 5.48
N ARG A 205 15.74 -9.28 6.22
CA ARG A 205 15.64 -10.26 7.27
C ARG A 205 14.79 -9.66 8.36
N ARG A 206 13.67 -10.30 8.67
CA ARG A 206 12.89 -9.93 9.86
C ARG A 206 13.75 -10.22 11.09
N ARG A 207 14.11 -9.19 11.81
CA ARG A 207 14.74 -9.35 13.12
C ARG A 207 13.70 -9.89 14.08
N GLN A 208 14.09 -10.90 14.86
CA GLN A 208 13.24 -11.42 15.94
C GLN A 208 13.35 -10.55 17.21
N LYS A 209 14.42 -9.78 17.33
CA LYS A 209 14.67 -8.82 18.42
C LYS A 209 15.51 -7.67 17.89
N ALA A 210 15.42 -6.51 18.51
CA ALA A 210 16.36 -5.42 18.30
C ALA A 210 17.71 -5.73 18.96
N ASP A 211 18.76 -5.04 18.50
CA ASP A 211 20.08 -5.12 19.14
C ASP A 211 20.12 -4.35 20.46
N GLU A 212 19.24 -3.36 20.63
CA GLU A 212 19.09 -2.61 21.87
C GLU A 212 18.27 -3.37 22.92
N HIS A 213 18.47 -3.02 24.17
CA HIS A 213 17.71 -3.52 25.31
C HIS A 213 17.21 -2.31 26.12
N LEU A 214 15.94 -2.32 26.51
CA LEU A 214 15.35 -1.31 27.39
C LEU A 214 15.28 -1.84 28.82
N THR A 215 15.73 -1.05 29.78
CA THR A 215 15.60 -1.39 31.19
C THR A 215 14.17 -1.15 31.67
N VAL A 216 13.53 -2.18 32.19
CA VAL A 216 12.15 -2.07 32.71
C VAL A 216 12.18 -1.32 34.05
N PRO A 217 11.29 -0.31 34.25
CA PRO A 217 11.15 0.36 35.54
C PRO A 217 10.84 -0.63 36.68
N LYS A 218 11.37 -0.37 37.86
CA LYS A 218 11.07 -1.18 39.04
C LYS A 218 9.64 -0.94 39.53
N LEU A 219 9.04 -1.91 40.21
CA LEU A 219 7.68 -1.85 40.69
C LEU A 219 7.44 -0.71 41.72
N ASP A 220 8.44 -0.30 42.42
CA ASP A 220 8.34 0.78 43.41
C ASP A 220 7.93 2.14 42.80
N VAL A 221 8.25 2.40 41.52
CA VAL A 221 7.80 3.61 40.82
C VAL A 221 6.28 3.64 40.63
N PHE A 222 5.61 2.50 40.71
CA PHE A 222 4.18 2.35 40.55
C PHE A 222 3.44 2.25 41.88
N LYS A 223 4.08 2.46 43.01
CA LYS A 223 3.49 2.30 44.35
C LYS A 223 2.15 3.03 44.50
N ALA A 224 2.02 4.26 43.97
CA ALA A 224 0.77 5.03 44.02
C ALA A 224 -0.42 4.42 43.27
N VAL A 225 -0.19 3.40 42.46
CA VAL A 225 -1.22 2.63 41.72
C VAL A 225 -1.35 1.21 42.25
N LEU A 226 -0.34 0.70 42.92
CA LEU A 226 -0.32 -0.62 43.55
C LEU A 226 -0.96 -0.60 44.94
N ASP A 227 -0.82 0.50 45.66
CA ASP A 227 -1.45 0.70 46.95
C ASP A 227 -2.97 0.95 46.76
N PRO A 228 -3.80 0.49 47.65
CA PRO A 228 -5.25 0.74 47.59
C PRO A 228 -5.55 2.24 47.67
N THR A 229 -6.65 2.65 47.02
CA THR A 229 -7.15 4.01 47.15
C THR A 229 -7.64 4.27 48.59
N ALA A 230 -7.62 5.54 49.01
CA ALA A 230 -8.19 5.92 50.29
C ALA A 230 -9.66 5.48 50.40
N GLU A 231 -10.10 5.21 51.63
CA GLU A 231 -11.47 4.78 51.92
C GLU A 231 -12.48 5.76 51.32
N GLY A 232 -13.50 5.24 50.65
CA GLY A 232 -14.53 6.03 49.98
C GLY A 232 -14.11 6.65 48.63
N ARG A 233 -12.88 6.42 48.16
CA ARG A 233 -12.40 6.91 46.86
C ARG A 233 -12.36 5.80 45.80
N GLU A 234 -13.31 5.85 44.89
CA GLU A 234 -13.34 4.97 43.72
C GLU A 234 -12.60 5.58 42.52
N ILE A 235 -11.96 4.74 41.76
CA ILE A 235 -11.36 5.10 40.46
C ILE A 235 -11.70 4.04 39.42
N SER A 236 -11.90 4.47 38.19
CA SER A 236 -12.11 3.52 37.09
C SER A 236 -10.81 2.81 36.72
N THR A 237 -10.91 1.61 36.13
CA THR A 237 -9.75 0.89 35.59
C THR A 237 -9.01 1.68 34.53
N THR A 238 -9.72 2.45 33.70
CA THR A 238 -9.13 3.39 32.73
C THR A 238 -8.28 4.46 33.40
N GLN A 239 -8.80 5.10 34.48
CA GLN A 239 -8.01 6.08 35.24
C GLN A 239 -6.79 5.45 35.91
N SER A 240 -6.91 4.23 36.42
CA SER A 240 -5.79 3.50 36.98
C SER A 240 -4.73 3.24 35.93
N PHE A 241 -5.13 2.78 34.73
CA PHE A 241 -4.23 2.62 33.61
C PHE A 241 -3.54 3.94 33.21
N VAL A 242 -4.28 5.04 33.10
CA VAL A 242 -3.71 6.35 32.77
C VAL A 242 -2.63 6.77 33.76
N ARG A 243 -2.81 6.47 35.05
CA ARG A 243 -1.78 6.72 36.08
C ARG A 243 -0.52 5.88 35.84
N VAL A 244 -0.68 4.59 35.51
CA VAL A 244 0.46 3.71 35.14
C VAL A 244 1.18 4.28 33.92
N LEU A 245 0.44 4.62 32.86
CA LEU A 245 0.99 5.18 31.62
C LEU A 245 1.77 6.47 31.89
N ASN A 246 1.24 7.36 32.73
CA ASN A 246 1.93 8.58 33.14
C ASN A 246 3.27 8.32 33.86
N GLN A 247 3.33 7.26 34.67
CA GLN A 247 4.61 6.87 35.33
C GLN A 247 5.61 6.33 34.31
N ILE A 248 5.17 5.49 33.37
CA ILE A 248 6.01 4.96 32.29
C ILE A 248 6.56 6.10 31.43
N LEU A 249 5.70 7.07 31.04
CA LEU A 249 6.10 8.23 30.22
C LEU A 249 7.14 9.14 30.90
N ARG A 250 7.23 9.13 32.22
CA ARG A 250 8.24 9.89 32.99
C ARG A 250 9.57 9.18 33.10
N ASP A 251 9.62 7.90 32.80
CA ASP A 251 10.88 7.15 32.80
C ASP A 251 11.79 7.68 31.68
N LYS A 252 13.07 7.87 31.99
CA LYS A 252 14.03 8.48 31.08
C LYS A 252 14.44 7.57 29.91
N GLU A 253 14.36 6.25 30.12
CA GLU A 253 14.78 5.25 29.12
C GLU A 253 13.57 4.78 28.30
N ILE A 254 12.52 4.30 28.95
CA ILE A 254 11.33 3.77 28.28
C ILE A 254 10.39 4.89 27.83
N GLY A 255 10.24 5.96 28.59
CA GLY A 255 9.29 7.03 28.29
C GLY A 255 9.34 7.55 26.86
N PRO A 256 10.53 7.86 26.29
CA PRO A 256 10.64 8.28 24.89
C PRO A 256 10.30 7.21 23.84
N ARG A 257 10.07 5.98 24.28
CA ARG A 257 9.70 4.84 23.41
C ARG A 257 8.22 4.50 23.44
N VAL A 258 7.49 5.07 24.37
CA VAL A 258 6.06 4.86 24.54
C VAL A 258 5.29 5.65 23.49
N VAL A 259 4.38 4.99 22.78
CA VAL A 259 3.54 5.58 21.75
C VAL A 259 2.08 5.38 22.12
N PRO A 260 1.44 6.34 22.83
CA PRO A 260 -0.01 6.31 23.03
C PRO A 260 -0.73 6.65 21.73
N ILE A 261 -1.69 5.84 21.34
CA ILE A 261 -2.48 5.98 20.10
C ILE A 261 -3.95 6.01 20.48
N LEU A 262 -4.67 7.03 20.03
CA LEU A 262 -6.06 7.30 20.42
C LEU A 262 -6.94 7.61 19.21
N VAL A 263 -8.22 7.40 19.39
CA VAL A 263 -9.27 7.65 18.39
C VAL A 263 -10.06 8.94 18.72
N ASP A 264 -9.36 10.04 18.99
CA ASP A 264 -9.94 11.36 19.33
C ASP A 264 -10.77 11.37 20.65
N GLU A 265 -10.35 10.59 21.65
CA GLU A 265 -11.09 10.43 22.89
C GLU A 265 -10.23 10.64 24.15
N SER A 266 -9.17 11.45 24.03
CA SER A 266 -8.25 11.71 25.15
C SER A 266 -8.95 12.22 26.40
N ARG A 267 -9.89 13.15 26.26
CA ARG A 267 -10.63 13.72 27.38
C ARG A 267 -11.59 12.71 28.01
N THR A 268 -12.26 11.89 27.21
CA THR A 268 -13.16 10.82 27.67
C THR A 268 -12.40 9.77 28.49
N PHE A 269 -11.17 9.46 28.09
CA PHE A 269 -10.30 8.52 28.81
C PHE A 269 -9.52 9.16 29.97
N GLY A 270 -9.67 10.47 30.22
CA GLY A 270 -8.92 11.20 31.25
C GLY A 270 -7.43 11.34 30.93
N MET A 271 -7.09 11.40 29.64
CA MET A 271 -5.71 11.48 29.12
C MET A 271 -5.33 12.87 28.64
N GLU A 272 -6.18 13.88 28.80
CA GLU A 272 -5.93 15.26 28.36
C GLU A 272 -4.68 15.88 28.96
N GLY A 273 -4.25 15.42 30.13
CA GLY A 273 -2.99 15.82 30.74
C GLY A 273 -1.76 15.51 29.87
N LEU A 274 -1.86 14.52 29.00
CA LEU A 274 -0.79 14.15 28.05
C LEU A 274 -0.58 15.22 26.98
N PHE A 275 -1.58 16.02 26.63
CA PHE A 275 -1.42 17.10 25.65
C PHE A 275 -0.29 18.06 26.04
N ARG A 276 -0.22 18.42 27.31
CA ARG A 276 0.84 19.29 27.81
C ARG A 276 2.13 18.53 28.07
N GLN A 277 2.06 17.29 28.53
CA GLN A 277 3.22 16.51 28.95
C GLN A 277 4.07 16.07 27.75
N ILE A 278 3.45 15.49 26.71
CA ILE A 278 4.14 14.88 25.58
C ILE A 278 3.70 15.43 24.22
N GLY A 279 2.63 16.24 24.16
CA GLY A 279 2.11 16.80 22.91
C GLY A 279 1.48 15.80 21.96
N ILE A 280 0.55 16.27 21.15
CA ILE A 280 -0.02 15.52 20.02
C ILE A 280 0.94 15.68 18.84
N TYR A 281 1.31 14.58 18.21
CA TYR A 281 2.21 14.62 17.07
C TYR A 281 1.54 15.24 15.85
N THR A 282 2.19 16.22 15.24
CA THR A 282 1.89 16.71 13.90
C THR A 282 3.19 17.15 13.22
N PRO A 283 3.47 16.72 11.96
CA PRO A 283 4.73 17.05 11.30
C PRO A 283 4.95 18.55 11.09
N ASP A 284 3.86 19.29 11.00
CA ASP A 284 3.89 20.74 10.75
C ASP A 284 3.98 21.61 12.02
N GLY A 285 3.87 21.03 13.21
CA GLY A 285 3.67 21.76 14.45
C GLY A 285 2.33 22.48 14.51
N GLN A 286 2.06 23.18 15.59
CA GLN A 286 0.79 23.90 15.80
C GLN A 286 0.83 25.29 15.17
N LYS A 287 0.08 25.51 14.09
CA LYS A 287 0.04 26.78 13.33
C LYS A 287 -1.03 27.76 13.82
N TYR A 288 -1.75 27.44 14.87
CA TYR A 288 -2.85 28.22 15.42
C TYR A 288 -2.78 28.27 16.95
N THR A 289 -3.51 29.21 17.54
CA THR A 289 -3.69 29.26 19.00
C THR A 289 -4.94 28.45 19.36
N PRO A 290 -4.83 27.40 20.20
CA PRO A 290 -5.99 26.63 20.57
C PRO A 290 -6.98 27.46 21.41
N VAL A 291 -8.27 27.19 21.26
CA VAL A 291 -9.34 27.93 21.95
C VAL A 291 -9.32 27.77 23.47
N ASP A 292 -8.68 26.71 23.95
CA ASP A 292 -8.55 26.35 25.36
C ASP A 292 -7.14 26.70 25.93
N LYS A 293 -6.38 27.58 25.29
CA LYS A 293 -5.01 27.96 25.69
C LYS A 293 -4.87 28.35 27.14
N ASP A 294 -5.89 28.98 27.71
CA ASP A 294 -5.90 29.45 29.08
C ASP A 294 -6.25 28.36 30.11
N GLN A 295 -6.59 27.15 29.65
CA GLN A 295 -6.83 26.01 30.51
C GLN A 295 -5.52 25.31 30.90
N VAL A 296 -5.50 24.67 32.06
CA VAL A 296 -4.32 23.91 32.54
C VAL A 296 -3.95 22.77 31.61
N MET A 297 -4.95 22.09 31.01
CA MET A 297 -4.80 20.95 30.12
C MET A 297 -5.34 21.29 28.71
N TYR A 298 -4.69 22.29 28.09
CA TYR A 298 -5.08 22.74 26.75
C TYR A 298 -4.60 21.80 25.65
N TYR A 299 -5.28 21.85 24.52
CA TYR A 299 -4.94 21.11 23.31
C TYR A 299 -3.58 21.61 22.75
N ARG A 300 -2.60 20.71 22.62
CA ARG A 300 -1.26 21.06 22.16
C ARG A 300 -0.76 20.07 21.11
N GLU A 301 -0.49 20.58 19.93
CA GLU A 301 0.20 19.87 18.85
C GLU A 301 1.67 20.28 18.78
N ALA A 302 2.54 19.33 18.40
CA ALA A 302 3.98 19.60 18.29
C ALA A 302 4.63 18.65 17.28
N ALA A 303 5.66 19.12 16.57
CA ALA A 303 6.41 18.30 15.63
C ALA A 303 7.18 17.14 16.31
N ASP A 304 7.50 17.32 17.59
CA ASP A 304 8.10 16.33 18.48
C ASP A 304 7.07 15.67 19.43
N GLY A 305 5.79 15.84 19.14
CA GLY A 305 4.70 15.24 19.90
C GLY A 305 4.79 13.71 19.89
N GLN A 306 4.38 13.08 20.99
CA GLN A 306 4.48 11.64 21.19
C GLN A 306 3.11 10.93 21.20
N LEU A 307 2.03 11.69 21.43
CA LEU A 307 0.66 11.19 21.38
C LEU A 307 0.15 11.17 19.92
N LEU A 308 -0.25 10.02 19.43
CA LEU A 308 -0.88 9.92 18.11
C LEU A 308 -2.40 10.00 18.24
N GLN A 309 -2.94 11.09 17.74
CA GLN A 309 -4.38 11.35 17.70
C GLN A 309 -4.89 11.07 16.28
N GLU A 310 -5.36 9.85 16.06
CA GLU A 310 -5.71 9.35 14.71
C GLU A 310 -7.12 9.77 14.24
N GLY A 311 -7.90 10.43 15.11
CA GLY A 311 -9.30 10.67 14.85
C GLY A 311 -10.13 9.38 14.99
N ILE A 312 -11.42 9.45 14.65
CA ILE A 312 -12.33 8.28 14.68
C ILE A 312 -12.05 7.42 13.43
N ASN A 313 -10.89 6.80 13.41
CA ASN A 313 -10.38 5.95 12.35
C ASN A 313 -9.60 4.78 12.95
N GLU A 314 -10.30 3.74 13.35
CA GLU A 314 -9.69 2.59 14.02
C GLU A 314 -8.70 1.84 13.11
N ALA A 315 -8.95 1.80 11.80
CA ALA A 315 -8.01 1.19 10.85
C ALA A 315 -6.68 1.97 10.78
N GLY A 316 -6.72 3.30 10.80
CA GLY A 316 -5.54 4.16 10.89
C GLY A 316 -4.80 3.96 12.20
N GLY A 317 -5.51 4.01 13.33
CA GLY A 317 -4.94 3.79 14.66
C GLY A 317 -4.24 2.43 14.78
N MET A 318 -4.88 1.36 14.27
CA MET A 318 -4.26 0.03 14.30
C MET A 318 -3.06 -0.08 13.35
N SER A 319 -3.09 0.60 12.20
CA SER A 319 -1.95 0.63 11.27
C SER A 319 -0.74 1.34 11.90
N SER A 320 -0.94 2.47 12.58
CA SER A 320 0.09 3.18 13.34
C SER A 320 0.64 2.32 14.47
N TRP A 321 -0.26 1.60 15.17
CA TRP A 321 0.16 0.65 16.21
C TRP A 321 1.03 -0.47 15.64
N ILE A 322 0.63 -1.11 14.52
CA ILE A 322 1.43 -2.14 13.85
C ILE A 322 2.82 -1.61 13.47
N ALA A 323 2.89 -0.41 12.91
CA ALA A 323 4.16 0.22 12.52
C ALA A 323 5.10 0.38 13.72
N ALA A 324 4.60 0.91 14.84
CA ALA A 324 5.37 1.03 16.07
C ALA A 324 5.71 -0.34 16.68
N ALA A 325 4.74 -1.26 16.74
CA ALA A 325 4.87 -2.59 17.34
C ALA A 325 5.84 -3.52 16.60
N THR A 326 6.10 -3.27 15.31
CA THR A 326 7.06 -4.02 14.48
C THR A 326 8.38 -3.29 14.27
N SER A 327 8.56 -2.10 14.84
CA SER A 327 9.75 -1.26 14.66
C SER A 327 11.04 -1.95 15.13
N TYR A 328 10.98 -2.82 16.12
CA TYR A 328 12.11 -3.63 16.55
C TYR A 328 12.67 -4.50 15.42
N SER A 329 11.80 -5.00 14.55
CA SER A 329 12.15 -5.85 13.40
C SER A 329 12.55 -5.05 12.17
N THR A 330 11.81 -3.99 11.85
CA THR A 330 12.00 -3.18 10.64
C THR A 330 13.11 -2.15 10.80
N ASN A 331 13.15 -1.45 11.93
CA ASN A 331 14.02 -0.30 12.19
C ASN A 331 15.12 -0.57 13.23
N ASN A 332 15.21 -1.80 13.75
CA ASN A 332 16.11 -2.14 14.84
C ASN A 332 15.94 -1.25 16.08
N ARG A 333 14.69 -0.84 16.36
CA ARG A 333 14.35 0.13 17.41
C ARG A 333 13.13 -0.33 18.17
N ILE A 334 13.24 -0.52 19.50
CA ILE A 334 12.11 -0.92 20.33
C ILE A 334 11.19 0.26 20.57
N MET A 335 9.91 0.11 20.21
CA MET A 335 8.83 1.02 20.59
C MET A 335 7.82 0.27 21.46
N VAL A 336 7.11 1.00 22.31
CA VAL A 336 6.11 0.45 23.24
C VAL A 336 4.76 1.12 22.97
N PRO A 337 4.04 0.68 21.94
CA PRO A 337 2.76 1.29 21.58
C PRO A 337 1.63 0.80 22.47
N PHE A 338 0.77 1.75 22.85
CA PHE A 338 -0.51 1.52 23.52
C PHE A 338 -1.61 2.07 22.62
N TYR A 339 -2.43 1.21 22.03
CA TYR A 339 -3.59 1.64 21.27
C TYR A 339 -4.84 1.49 22.12
N ILE A 340 -5.51 2.62 22.37
CA ILE A 340 -6.72 2.71 23.20
C ILE A 340 -7.90 3.00 22.28
N TYR A 341 -8.90 2.14 22.33
CA TYR A 341 -10.10 2.21 21.51
C TYR A 341 -11.32 1.76 22.31
N TYR A 342 -12.51 2.06 21.84
CA TYR A 342 -13.73 1.50 22.40
C TYR A 342 -13.86 0.02 22.06
N SER A 343 -13.87 -0.86 23.06
CA SER A 343 -13.81 -2.31 22.89
C SER A 343 -14.89 -2.86 21.97
N MET A 344 -16.11 -2.32 22.06
CA MET A 344 -17.23 -2.75 21.24
C MET A 344 -17.07 -2.38 19.77
N PHE A 345 -16.69 -1.14 19.46
CA PHE A 345 -16.59 -0.66 18.07
C PHE A 345 -15.25 -0.99 17.44
N GLY A 346 -14.19 -0.76 18.18
CA GLY A 346 -12.84 -0.86 17.67
C GLY A 346 -12.50 -2.28 17.26
N PHE A 347 -12.69 -3.25 18.13
CA PHE A 347 -12.32 -4.63 17.83
C PHE A 347 -13.04 -5.20 16.59
N GLN A 348 -14.30 -4.85 16.38
CA GLN A 348 -15.04 -5.24 15.18
C GLN A 348 -14.41 -4.67 13.90
N ARG A 349 -13.84 -3.46 13.97
CA ARG A 349 -13.28 -2.76 12.81
C ARG A 349 -11.83 -3.09 12.52
N ILE A 350 -11.10 -3.66 13.50
CA ILE A 350 -9.68 -3.95 13.39
C ILE A 350 -9.33 -5.44 13.45
N GLY A 351 -10.33 -6.33 13.47
CA GLY A 351 -10.12 -7.78 13.61
C GLY A 351 -9.09 -8.33 12.64
N ASP A 352 -9.24 -8.06 11.35
CA ASP A 352 -8.30 -8.50 10.31
C ASP A 352 -6.89 -7.93 10.52
N LEU A 353 -6.77 -6.69 10.97
CA LEU A 353 -5.47 -6.09 11.30
C LEU A 353 -4.84 -6.73 12.54
N CYS A 354 -5.64 -7.20 13.50
CA CYS A 354 -5.13 -7.97 14.65
C CYS A 354 -4.53 -9.30 14.21
N TRP A 355 -5.16 -9.98 13.26
CA TRP A 355 -4.58 -11.21 12.64
C TRP A 355 -3.26 -10.90 11.94
N ALA A 356 -3.23 -9.87 11.12
CA ALA A 356 -2.00 -9.43 10.44
C ALA A 356 -0.90 -9.06 11.45
N ALA A 357 -1.24 -8.39 12.54
CA ALA A 357 -0.31 -8.05 13.61
C ALA A 357 0.28 -9.30 14.28
N GLY A 358 -0.54 -10.34 14.49
CA GLY A 358 -0.08 -11.64 15.00
C GLY A 358 0.95 -12.27 14.07
N ASP A 359 0.66 -12.35 12.78
CA ASP A 359 1.57 -12.88 11.75
C ASP A 359 2.87 -12.08 11.65
N MET A 360 2.80 -10.77 11.88
CA MET A 360 3.96 -9.87 11.89
C MET A 360 4.77 -9.94 13.19
N LEU A 361 4.33 -10.70 14.20
CA LEU A 361 4.91 -10.74 15.55
C LEU A 361 4.99 -9.33 16.18
N ALA A 362 3.96 -8.52 15.99
CA ALA A 362 3.85 -7.19 16.55
C ALA A 362 3.86 -7.23 18.10
N ARG A 363 4.48 -6.22 18.73
CA ARG A 363 4.68 -6.14 20.19
C ARG A 363 4.12 -4.82 20.72
N GLY A 364 3.16 -4.90 21.61
CA GLY A 364 2.52 -3.72 22.20
C GLY A 364 1.23 -4.08 22.91
N PHE A 365 0.45 -3.07 23.27
CA PHE A 365 -0.77 -3.21 24.05
C PHE A 365 -1.97 -2.68 23.28
N LEU A 366 -3.01 -3.52 23.22
CA LEU A 366 -4.33 -3.16 22.70
C LEU A 366 -5.28 -3.05 23.89
N LEU A 367 -5.87 -1.89 24.09
CA LEU A 367 -6.65 -1.55 25.28
C LEU A 367 -8.09 -1.19 24.91
N GLY A 368 -9.01 -2.09 25.20
CA GLY A 368 -10.43 -1.84 25.02
C GLY A 368 -10.98 -1.00 26.16
N GLY A 369 -11.25 0.27 25.91
CA GLY A 369 -12.03 1.12 26.82
C GLY A 369 -13.51 0.78 26.76
N THR A 370 -14.27 1.05 27.82
CA THR A 370 -15.71 0.85 27.82
C THR A 370 -16.42 2.06 27.21
N ALA A 371 -17.30 1.81 26.25
CA ALA A 371 -18.24 2.80 25.72
C ALA A 371 -19.58 2.75 26.43
N GLY A 372 -19.58 2.54 27.72
CA GLY A 372 -20.78 2.33 28.50
C GLY A 372 -20.80 0.96 29.19
N ARG A 373 -21.97 0.51 29.55
CA ARG A 373 -22.26 -0.64 30.41
C ARG A 373 -21.71 -1.98 29.98
#